data_0213500c304b48e3e1b9b612edd5bcd4
#
_entry.id   0213500c304b48e3e1b9b612edd5bcd4
#
_cell.length_a   1.000
_cell.length_b   1.000
_cell.length_c   1.000
_cell.angle_alpha   90.00
_cell.angle_beta   90.00
_cell.angle_gamma   90.00
#
_symmetry.space_group_name_H-M   'P 1'
#
loop_
_entity.id
_entity.type
_entity.pdbx_description
1 polymer ?
#
loop_
_entity_poly.entity_id
_entity_poly.type
_entity_poly.pdbx_seq_one_letter_code
_entity_poly.pdbx_strand_id
1 'polypeptide(L)'
;FMPGSLETLAKTLTQFPITDSYWDDKPQVKALVHQKNFFPYDWLDSLQKFEATSLPPIEAFSSVLYSANGELAKISKEDYAYAQKAWETLGCKNFGDYHDFYLTTDVLLTADLFEKFRSTCLSNFKLDPANYVTGPSMCWDALLKQTKQQLELLTDNNMYLFFERGIRGGISCCSKRYAKANNELVEGYDKTKEKSYLVYLDACNLYGHAMGENKLPT
;
A
#
# COMPACT_ATOMS: atom_id res chain seq x y z
N PHE A 1 -6.30 -4.52 4.61
CA PHE A 1 -6.08 -5.97 4.78
C PHE A 1 -4.66 -6.39 4.44
N MET A 2 -4.10 -5.92 3.33
CA MET A 2 -2.79 -6.34 2.84
C MET A 2 -1.85 -5.13 2.79
N PRO A 3 -0.82 -5.07 3.64
CA PRO A 3 0.15 -3.98 3.62
C PRO A 3 1.08 -4.12 2.41
N GLY A 4 1.30 -3.04 1.69
CA GLY A 4 2.22 -3.00 0.56
C GLY A 4 1.65 -2.28 -0.67
N SER A 5 2.52 -1.95 -1.61
CA SER A 5 2.09 -1.39 -2.89
C SER A 5 1.48 -2.47 -3.79
N LEU A 6 0.60 -2.07 -4.71
CA LEU A 6 0.04 -3.00 -5.71
C LEU A 6 1.14 -3.73 -6.48
N GLU A 7 2.22 -3.04 -6.82
CA GLU A 7 3.37 -3.64 -7.50
C GLU A 7 4.01 -4.78 -6.68
N THR A 8 4.27 -4.53 -5.40
CA THR A 8 4.87 -5.53 -4.49
C THR A 8 3.93 -6.72 -4.31
N LEU A 9 2.64 -6.46 -4.12
CA LEU A 9 1.65 -7.50 -3.90
C LEU A 9 1.39 -8.32 -5.18
N ALA A 10 1.30 -7.68 -6.34
CA ALA A 10 1.11 -8.39 -7.62
C ALA A 10 2.25 -9.38 -7.92
N LYS A 11 3.50 -9.06 -7.54
CA LYS A 11 4.65 -9.99 -7.65
C LYS A 11 4.51 -11.27 -6.82
N THR A 12 3.59 -11.31 -5.87
CA THR A 12 3.29 -12.53 -5.07
C THR A 12 2.28 -13.45 -5.72
N LEU A 13 1.60 -12.98 -6.76
CA LEU A 13 0.64 -13.78 -7.51
C LEU A 13 1.36 -14.70 -8.50
N THR A 14 0.86 -15.91 -8.60
CA THR A 14 1.31 -16.91 -9.59
C THR A 14 0.24 -17.20 -10.65
N GLN A 15 -0.97 -16.72 -10.45
CA GLN A 15 -2.12 -16.89 -11.34
C GLN A 15 -2.95 -15.62 -11.33
N PHE A 16 -3.53 -15.30 -12.49
CA PHE A 16 -4.28 -14.07 -12.73
C PHE A 16 -5.63 -14.38 -13.41
N PRO A 17 -6.52 -15.17 -12.76
CA PRO A 17 -7.70 -15.70 -13.42
C PRO A 17 -8.69 -14.62 -13.88
N ILE A 18 -8.85 -13.53 -13.13
CA ILE A 18 -9.76 -12.44 -13.47
C ILE A 18 -9.14 -11.59 -14.60
N THR A 19 -7.88 -11.22 -14.45
CA THR A 19 -7.13 -10.48 -15.46
C THR A 19 -7.06 -11.25 -16.78
N ASP A 20 -6.72 -12.53 -16.74
CA ASP A 20 -6.64 -13.39 -17.93
C ASP A 20 -7.99 -13.58 -18.63
N SER A 21 -9.06 -13.71 -17.87
CA SER A 21 -10.42 -13.84 -18.42
C SER A 21 -10.87 -12.55 -19.12
N TYR A 22 -10.52 -11.40 -18.57
CA TYR A 22 -10.87 -10.11 -19.20
C TYR A 22 -10.17 -9.88 -20.55
N TRP A 23 -8.92 -10.34 -20.66
CA TRP A 23 -8.09 -10.17 -21.86
C TRP A 23 -8.04 -11.44 -22.73
N ASP A 24 -9.02 -12.35 -22.61
CA ASP A 24 -9.00 -13.64 -23.30
C ASP A 24 -9.04 -13.53 -24.84
N ASP A 25 -9.73 -12.50 -25.33
CA ASP A 25 -9.81 -12.14 -26.75
C ASP A 25 -8.55 -11.45 -27.28
N LYS A 26 -7.58 -11.07 -26.41
CA LYS A 26 -6.35 -10.34 -26.74
C LYS A 26 -5.11 -10.99 -26.14
N PRO A 27 -4.71 -12.17 -26.59
CA PRO A 27 -3.61 -12.93 -25.98
C PRO A 27 -2.27 -12.18 -25.97
N GLN A 28 -2.03 -11.25 -26.93
CA GLN A 28 -0.83 -10.42 -26.96
C GLN A 28 -0.76 -9.41 -25.80
N VAL A 29 -1.91 -9.07 -25.20
CA VAL A 29 -1.99 -8.15 -24.06
C VAL A 29 -1.74 -8.88 -22.73
N LYS A 30 -2.05 -10.19 -22.65
CA LYS A 30 -1.90 -10.96 -21.40
C LYS A 30 -0.49 -10.88 -20.82
N ALA A 31 0.55 -10.85 -21.64
CA ALA A 31 1.93 -10.72 -21.17
C ALA A 31 2.25 -9.33 -20.56
N LEU A 32 1.38 -8.34 -20.79
CA LEU A 32 1.55 -6.97 -20.32
C LEU A 32 0.73 -6.64 -19.08
N VAL A 33 -0.16 -7.52 -18.64
CA VAL A 33 -1.12 -7.22 -17.57
C VAL A 33 -0.88 -7.98 -16.27
N HIS A 34 0.14 -8.83 -16.21
CA HIS A 34 0.50 -9.58 -15.00
C HIS A 34 1.41 -8.81 -14.05
N GLN A 35 1.62 -7.54 -14.30
CA GLN A 35 2.35 -6.62 -13.44
C GLN A 35 1.74 -5.23 -13.49
N LYS A 36 2.04 -4.43 -12.47
CA LYS A 36 1.66 -3.01 -12.48
C LYS A 36 2.37 -2.29 -13.61
N ASN A 37 1.60 -1.54 -14.38
CA ASN A 37 2.12 -0.70 -15.46
C ASN A 37 2.62 0.67 -14.94
N PHE A 38 3.28 1.44 -15.82
CA PHE A 38 3.85 2.74 -15.49
C PHE A 38 2.96 3.86 -16.02
N PHE A 39 2.84 4.94 -15.25
CA PHE A 39 1.93 6.03 -15.58
C PHE A 39 2.53 7.39 -15.24
N PRO A 40 2.47 8.39 -16.11
CA PRO A 40 3.05 9.72 -15.89
C PRO A 40 2.11 10.59 -15.03
N TYR A 41 2.03 10.31 -13.73
CA TYR A 41 1.06 10.94 -12.81
C TYR A 41 1.11 12.46 -12.81
N ASP A 42 2.32 13.03 -12.68
CA ASP A 42 2.49 14.46 -12.55
C ASP A 42 2.37 15.20 -13.92
N TRP A 43 2.53 14.45 -15.01
CA TRP A 43 2.34 15.00 -16.36
C TRP A 43 0.85 15.18 -16.69
N LEU A 44 -0.01 14.29 -16.25
CA LEU A 44 -1.45 14.35 -16.54
C LEU A 44 -2.15 15.37 -15.64
N ASP A 45 -1.99 16.65 -15.92
CA ASP A 45 -2.53 17.77 -15.17
C ASP A 45 -3.81 18.38 -15.77
N SER A 46 -4.22 17.93 -16.95
CA SER A 46 -5.37 18.47 -17.66
C SER A 46 -6.06 17.43 -18.57
N LEU A 47 -7.35 17.60 -18.78
CA LEU A 47 -8.15 16.69 -19.64
C LEU A 47 -7.69 16.71 -21.10
N GLN A 48 -7.13 17.82 -21.58
CA GLN A 48 -6.62 17.92 -22.96
C GLN A 48 -5.49 16.93 -23.22
N LYS A 49 -4.74 16.53 -22.20
CA LYS A 49 -3.63 15.56 -22.37
C LYS A 49 -4.10 14.14 -22.70
N PHE A 50 -5.35 13.82 -22.47
CA PHE A 50 -5.92 12.55 -22.95
C PHE A 50 -5.95 12.45 -24.48
N GLU A 51 -6.02 13.58 -25.18
CA GLU A 51 -6.02 13.63 -26.64
C GLU A 51 -4.62 13.54 -27.25
N ALA A 52 -3.55 13.46 -26.45
CA ALA A 52 -2.18 13.32 -26.95
C ALA A 52 -2.05 12.02 -27.77
N THR A 53 -1.59 12.15 -29.03
CA THR A 53 -1.52 11.05 -30.00
C THR A 53 -0.23 10.23 -29.91
N SER A 54 0.58 10.47 -28.91
CA SER A 54 1.81 9.73 -28.62
C SER A 54 2.01 9.60 -27.12
N LEU A 55 2.72 8.55 -26.71
CA LEU A 55 3.16 8.39 -25.33
C LEU A 55 4.09 9.57 -24.97
N PRO A 56 3.90 10.23 -23.81
CA PRO A 56 4.80 11.31 -23.39
C PRO A 56 6.23 10.79 -23.18
N PRO A 57 7.25 11.67 -23.29
CA PRO A 57 8.65 11.26 -23.17
C PRO A 57 8.97 10.74 -21.76
N ILE A 58 10.08 10.00 -21.62
CA ILE A 58 10.49 9.36 -20.35
C ILE A 58 10.60 10.36 -19.19
N GLU A 59 10.92 11.62 -19.46
CA GLU A 59 11.01 12.68 -18.48
C GLU A 59 9.66 12.99 -17.81
N ALA A 60 8.56 12.74 -18.52
CA ALA A 60 7.21 12.90 -18.02
C ALA A 60 6.80 11.81 -17.02
N PHE A 61 7.49 10.66 -17.05
CA PHE A 61 7.29 9.56 -16.09
C PHE A 61 8.15 9.76 -14.83
N SER A 62 8.16 10.97 -14.29
CA SER A 62 8.79 11.29 -13.02
C SER A 62 7.71 11.60 -11.99
N SER A 63 7.79 10.98 -10.81
CA SER A 63 6.87 11.26 -9.72
C SER A 63 7.49 10.86 -8.38
N VAL A 64 7.04 11.49 -7.31
CA VAL A 64 7.33 11.07 -5.93
C VAL A 64 6.79 9.66 -5.63
N LEU A 65 5.78 9.20 -6.39
CA LEU A 65 5.21 7.86 -6.27
C LEU A 65 6.15 6.74 -6.73
N TYR A 66 7.20 7.07 -7.47
CA TYR A 66 8.24 6.12 -7.90
C TYR A 66 9.42 6.01 -6.92
N SER A 67 9.38 6.76 -5.82
CA SER A 67 10.44 6.80 -4.83
C SER A 67 9.96 6.33 -3.46
N ALA A 68 10.76 5.49 -2.82
CA ALA A 68 10.51 5.09 -1.43
C ALA A 68 10.79 6.22 -0.42
N ASN A 69 11.58 7.23 -0.82
CA ASN A 69 12.05 8.32 0.05
C ASN A 69 11.21 9.60 -0.09
N GLY A 70 10.16 9.59 -0.94
CA GLY A 70 9.35 10.78 -1.21
C GLY A 70 10.06 11.85 -2.07
N GLU A 71 11.20 11.53 -2.66
CA GLU A 71 11.89 12.37 -3.63
C GLU A 71 11.35 12.11 -5.04
N LEU A 72 11.50 13.08 -5.94
CA LEU A 72 11.13 12.90 -7.34
C LEU A 72 12.04 11.86 -7.99
N ALA A 73 11.47 10.73 -8.39
CA ALA A 73 12.17 9.67 -9.10
C ALA A 73 11.61 9.49 -10.51
N LYS A 74 12.47 9.00 -11.42
CA LYS A 74 12.10 8.64 -12.78
C LYS A 74 12.05 7.12 -12.91
N ILE A 75 11.22 6.64 -13.83
CA ILE A 75 11.23 5.22 -14.19
C ILE A 75 12.52 4.87 -14.95
N SER A 76 12.88 3.59 -14.97
CA SER A 76 14.03 3.10 -15.73
C SER A 76 13.78 3.18 -17.25
N LYS A 77 14.82 3.03 -18.03
CA LYS A 77 14.68 2.94 -19.51
C LYS A 77 13.93 1.67 -19.91
N GLU A 78 14.13 0.60 -19.18
CA GLU A 78 13.45 -0.69 -19.34
C GLU A 78 11.94 -0.56 -19.10
N ASP A 79 11.57 0.15 -18.03
CA ASP A 79 10.17 0.42 -17.69
C ASP A 79 9.48 1.31 -18.73
N TYR A 80 10.21 2.30 -19.25
CA TYR A 80 9.69 3.13 -20.32
C TYR A 80 9.52 2.35 -21.64
N ALA A 81 10.48 1.49 -21.98
CA ALA A 81 10.36 0.61 -23.14
C ALA A 81 9.16 -0.34 -23.01
N TYR A 82 8.88 -0.78 -21.78
CA TYR A 82 7.68 -1.56 -21.50
C TYR A 82 6.39 -0.75 -21.72
N ALA A 83 6.34 0.51 -21.27
CA ALA A 83 5.20 1.40 -21.52
C ALA A 83 5.00 1.64 -23.05
N GLN A 84 6.08 1.83 -23.80
CA GLN A 84 6.03 1.95 -25.28
C GLN A 84 5.49 0.67 -25.93
N LYS A 85 5.96 -0.49 -25.50
CA LYS A 85 5.47 -1.79 -25.98
C LYS A 85 3.98 -1.96 -25.69
N ALA A 86 3.51 -1.54 -24.53
CA ALA A 86 2.09 -1.58 -24.18
C ALA A 86 1.28 -0.67 -25.13
N TRP A 87 1.71 0.57 -25.34
CA TRP A 87 1.10 1.50 -26.29
C TRP A 87 0.94 0.91 -27.69
N GLU A 88 2.02 0.34 -28.22
CA GLU A 88 2.05 -0.27 -29.58
C GLU A 88 1.16 -1.52 -29.65
N THR A 89 1.27 -2.43 -28.68
CA THR A 89 0.51 -3.68 -28.65
C THR A 89 -1.00 -3.46 -28.57
N LEU A 90 -1.41 -2.43 -27.86
CA LEU A 90 -2.82 -2.04 -27.74
C LEU A 90 -3.33 -1.25 -28.95
N GLY A 91 -2.42 -0.69 -29.77
CA GLY A 91 -2.77 0.20 -30.86
C GLY A 91 -3.42 1.49 -30.37
N CYS A 92 -2.91 2.06 -29.27
CA CYS A 92 -3.44 3.28 -28.68
C CYS A 92 -3.43 4.42 -29.69
N LYS A 93 -4.56 5.09 -29.86
CA LYS A 93 -4.71 6.26 -30.75
C LYS A 93 -4.42 7.56 -30.04
N ASN A 94 -4.73 7.60 -28.75
CA ASN A 94 -4.48 8.74 -27.89
C ASN A 94 -4.12 8.26 -26.48
N PHE A 95 -3.74 9.21 -25.62
CA PHE A 95 -3.35 8.90 -24.24
C PHE A 95 -4.52 8.38 -23.39
N GLY A 96 -5.74 8.69 -23.75
CA GLY A 96 -6.95 8.14 -23.12
C GLY A 96 -7.01 6.62 -23.22
N ASP A 97 -6.70 6.04 -24.39
CA ASP A 97 -6.65 4.58 -24.58
C ASP A 97 -5.58 3.93 -23.65
N TYR A 98 -4.42 4.57 -23.49
CA TYR A 98 -3.36 4.10 -22.60
C TYR A 98 -3.77 4.21 -21.12
N HIS A 99 -4.42 5.31 -20.76
CA HIS A 99 -4.96 5.51 -19.41
C HIS A 99 -5.99 4.43 -19.06
N ASP A 100 -6.92 4.14 -19.95
CA ASP A 100 -7.96 3.13 -19.72
C ASP A 100 -7.34 1.72 -19.55
N PHE A 101 -6.31 1.42 -20.33
CA PHE A 101 -5.54 0.19 -20.16
C PHE A 101 -4.85 0.14 -18.79
N TYR A 102 -4.18 1.23 -18.40
CA TYR A 102 -3.51 1.32 -17.11
C TYR A 102 -4.49 1.13 -15.96
N LEU A 103 -5.60 1.88 -15.98
CA LEU A 103 -6.63 1.81 -14.93
C LEU A 103 -7.27 0.42 -14.87
N THR A 104 -7.64 -0.14 -16.00
CA THR A 104 -8.23 -1.49 -16.08
C THR A 104 -7.27 -2.54 -15.51
N THR A 105 -5.99 -2.47 -15.86
CA THR A 105 -4.99 -3.41 -15.33
C THR A 105 -4.84 -3.30 -13.82
N ASP A 106 -4.75 -2.09 -13.26
CA ASP A 106 -4.64 -1.89 -11.82
C ASP A 106 -5.87 -2.42 -11.06
N VAL A 107 -7.08 -2.24 -11.62
CA VAL A 107 -8.33 -2.76 -11.03
C VAL A 107 -8.35 -4.29 -11.07
N LEU A 108 -8.01 -4.90 -12.20
CA LEU A 108 -8.05 -6.35 -12.37
C LEU A 108 -6.98 -7.04 -11.50
N LEU A 109 -5.77 -6.50 -11.43
CA LEU A 109 -4.72 -7.01 -10.52
C LEU A 109 -5.15 -6.91 -9.06
N THR A 110 -5.81 -5.83 -8.68
CA THR A 110 -6.37 -5.68 -7.33
C THR A 110 -7.45 -6.72 -7.04
N ALA A 111 -8.30 -7.03 -8.03
CA ALA A 111 -9.33 -8.06 -7.91
C ALA A 111 -8.69 -9.46 -7.75
N ASP A 112 -7.70 -9.83 -8.56
CA ASP A 112 -6.98 -11.11 -8.44
C ASP A 112 -6.29 -11.24 -7.07
N LEU A 113 -5.66 -10.16 -6.58
CA LEU A 113 -5.06 -10.10 -5.25
C LEU A 113 -6.10 -10.33 -4.15
N PHE A 114 -7.23 -9.63 -4.23
CA PHE A 114 -8.27 -9.74 -3.21
C PHE A 114 -8.91 -11.12 -3.22
N GLU A 115 -9.20 -11.70 -4.36
CA GLU A 115 -9.77 -13.06 -4.47
C GLU A 115 -8.78 -14.12 -3.99
N LYS A 116 -7.48 -13.96 -4.21
CA LYS A 116 -6.45 -14.82 -3.64
C LYS A 116 -6.42 -14.74 -2.11
N PHE A 117 -6.47 -13.53 -1.57
CA PHE A 117 -6.56 -13.30 -0.12
C PHE A 117 -7.85 -13.89 0.45
N ARG A 118 -8.98 -13.65 -0.21
CA ARG A 118 -10.29 -14.18 0.14
C ARG A 118 -10.29 -15.71 0.22
N SER A 119 -9.76 -16.36 -0.80
CA SER A 119 -9.62 -17.82 -0.85
C SER A 119 -8.78 -18.34 0.32
N THR A 120 -7.67 -17.66 0.65
CA THR A 120 -6.81 -18.00 1.78
C THR A 120 -7.55 -17.89 3.11
N CYS A 121 -8.29 -16.80 3.32
CA CYS A 121 -9.07 -16.59 4.55
C CYS A 121 -10.20 -17.61 4.70
N LEU A 122 -10.92 -17.90 3.62
CA LEU A 122 -11.97 -18.92 3.61
C LEU A 122 -11.41 -20.31 3.90
N SER A 123 -10.25 -20.65 3.33
CA SER A 123 -9.60 -21.93 3.57
C SER A 123 -9.19 -22.08 5.04
N ASN A 124 -8.51 -21.08 5.60
CA ASN A 124 -7.90 -21.18 6.93
C ASN A 124 -8.89 -20.89 8.07
N PHE A 125 -9.72 -19.87 7.93
CA PHE A 125 -10.58 -19.38 9.01
C PHE A 125 -12.07 -19.66 8.78
N LYS A 126 -12.47 -20.06 7.55
CA LYS A 126 -13.88 -20.15 7.14
C LYS A 126 -14.61 -18.80 7.33
N LEU A 127 -13.89 -17.71 7.11
CA LEU A 127 -14.39 -16.34 7.16
C LEU A 127 -14.10 -15.66 5.83
N ASP A 128 -15.07 -14.92 5.33
CA ASP A 128 -14.93 -14.16 4.09
C ASP A 128 -14.51 -12.71 4.43
N PRO A 129 -13.30 -12.27 4.05
CA PRO A 129 -12.85 -10.92 4.33
C PRO A 129 -13.72 -9.83 3.69
N ALA A 130 -14.50 -10.15 2.65
CA ALA A 130 -15.45 -9.21 2.04
C ALA A 130 -16.56 -8.74 3.00
N ASN A 131 -16.80 -9.47 4.08
CA ASN A 131 -17.78 -9.10 5.11
C ASN A 131 -17.22 -8.16 6.20
N TYR A 132 -15.95 -7.78 6.11
CA TYR A 132 -15.26 -6.98 7.12
C TYR A 132 -14.77 -5.65 6.53
N VAL A 133 -14.86 -4.59 7.33
CA VAL A 133 -14.34 -3.28 6.95
C VAL A 133 -12.81 -3.21 7.13
N THR A 134 -12.27 -3.92 8.13
CA THR A 134 -10.85 -3.87 8.48
C THR A 134 -10.28 -5.26 8.79
N GLY A 135 -8.95 -5.42 8.60
CA GLY A 135 -8.24 -6.62 8.99
C GLY A 135 -8.36 -6.98 10.48
N PRO A 136 -8.19 -6.03 11.42
CA PRO A 136 -8.38 -6.29 12.85
C PRO A 136 -9.73 -6.90 13.20
N SER A 137 -10.83 -6.43 12.61
CA SER A 137 -12.18 -7.00 12.85
C SER A 137 -12.25 -8.46 12.42
N MET A 138 -11.71 -8.78 11.25
CA MET A 138 -11.66 -10.17 10.77
C MET A 138 -10.76 -11.04 11.65
N CYS A 139 -9.60 -10.51 12.08
CA CYS A 139 -8.68 -11.24 12.97
C CYS A 139 -9.31 -11.55 14.32
N TRP A 140 -10.11 -10.63 14.87
CA TRP A 140 -10.86 -10.83 16.10
C TRP A 140 -11.85 -12.00 15.97
N ASP A 141 -12.65 -11.99 14.93
CA ASP A 141 -13.61 -13.07 14.69
C ASP A 141 -12.91 -14.40 14.40
N ALA A 142 -11.79 -14.38 13.68
CA ALA A 142 -10.97 -15.57 13.44
C ALA A 142 -10.42 -16.14 14.76
N LEU A 143 -9.93 -15.28 15.66
CA LEU A 143 -9.45 -15.66 16.98
C LEU A 143 -10.56 -16.36 17.78
N LEU A 144 -11.71 -15.72 17.92
CA LEU A 144 -12.85 -16.29 18.68
C LEU A 144 -13.34 -17.60 18.07
N LYS A 145 -13.40 -17.68 16.75
CA LYS A 145 -13.82 -18.89 16.04
C LYS A 145 -12.84 -20.05 16.23
N GLN A 146 -11.54 -19.80 16.19
CA GLN A 146 -10.52 -20.82 16.37
C GLN A 146 -10.40 -21.28 17.82
N THR A 147 -10.41 -20.35 18.77
CA THR A 147 -10.28 -20.65 20.21
C THR A 147 -11.57 -21.16 20.80
N LYS A 148 -12.72 -20.94 20.14
CA LYS A 148 -14.07 -21.20 20.65
C LYS A 148 -14.35 -20.48 21.97
N GLN A 149 -13.63 -19.40 22.23
CA GLN A 149 -13.78 -18.60 23.44
C GLN A 149 -15.10 -17.85 23.40
N GLN A 150 -15.88 -17.99 24.44
CA GLN A 150 -17.08 -17.19 24.67
C GLN A 150 -16.72 -16.02 25.58
N LEU A 151 -17.08 -14.82 25.17
CA LEU A 151 -16.84 -13.59 25.92
C LEU A 151 -18.17 -13.12 26.54
N GLU A 152 -18.14 -12.81 27.83
CA GLU A 152 -19.26 -12.16 28.45
C GLU A 152 -19.36 -10.71 27.99
N LEU A 153 -20.55 -10.28 27.64
CA LEU A 153 -20.83 -8.90 27.28
C LEU A 153 -21.17 -8.07 28.51
N LEU A 154 -20.72 -6.83 28.52
CA LEU A 154 -21.09 -5.87 29.55
C LEU A 154 -22.58 -5.54 29.41
N THR A 155 -23.37 -5.87 30.42
CA THR A 155 -24.82 -5.64 30.45
C THR A 155 -25.22 -4.48 31.38
N ASP A 156 -24.34 -4.09 32.29
CA ASP A 156 -24.54 -2.95 33.20
C ASP A 156 -23.97 -1.66 32.60
N ASN A 157 -24.80 -0.62 32.53
CA ASN A 157 -24.43 0.67 31.94
C ASN A 157 -23.28 1.35 32.70
N ASN A 158 -23.19 1.23 34.01
CA ASN A 158 -22.12 1.86 34.77
C ASN A 158 -20.78 1.17 34.52
N MET A 159 -20.81 -0.16 34.38
CA MET A 159 -19.62 -0.94 34.01
C MET A 159 -19.16 -0.61 32.57
N TYR A 160 -20.10 -0.51 31.63
CA TYR A 160 -19.81 -0.07 30.29
C TYR A 160 -19.12 1.31 30.25
N LEU A 161 -19.72 2.29 30.95
CA LEU A 161 -19.16 3.64 31.04
C LEU A 161 -17.82 3.67 31.79
N PHE A 162 -17.60 2.79 32.76
CA PHE A 162 -16.32 2.66 33.44
C PHE A 162 -15.21 2.22 32.45
N PHE A 163 -15.46 1.18 31.66
CA PHE A 163 -14.51 0.74 30.65
C PHE A 163 -14.32 1.79 29.55
N GLU A 164 -15.40 2.39 29.03
CA GLU A 164 -15.32 3.44 28.02
C GLU A 164 -14.43 4.62 28.45
N ARG A 165 -14.57 5.07 29.71
CA ARG A 165 -13.73 6.13 30.28
C ARG A 165 -12.27 5.69 30.48
N GLY A 166 -12.02 4.40 30.58
CA GLY A 166 -10.69 3.81 30.67
C GLY A 166 -9.97 3.70 29.33
N ILE A 167 -10.68 3.76 28.19
CA ILE A 167 -10.09 3.71 26.86
C ILE A 167 -9.33 5.00 26.62
N ARG A 168 -8.00 4.90 26.55
CA ARG A 168 -7.11 6.06 26.34
C ARG A 168 -6.15 5.75 25.20
N GLY A 169 -6.06 6.68 24.25
CA GLY A 169 -4.99 6.69 23.25
C GLY A 169 -3.76 7.42 23.76
N GLY A 170 -2.61 7.10 23.18
CA GLY A 170 -1.39 7.88 23.38
C GLY A 170 -1.49 9.22 22.66
N ILE A 171 -1.05 10.29 23.32
CA ILE A 171 -0.82 11.60 22.70
C ILE A 171 0.67 11.73 22.50
N SER A 172 1.11 11.92 21.25
CA SER A 172 2.48 12.30 20.97
C SER A 172 2.53 13.66 20.28
N CYS A 173 3.45 14.47 20.69
CA CYS A 173 3.70 15.76 20.06
C CYS A 173 5.19 16.03 19.97
N CYS A 174 5.60 16.75 18.94
CA CYS A 174 6.96 17.21 18.82
C CYS A 174 7.17 18.43 19.72
N SER A 175 7.94 18.30 20.80
CA SER A 175 8.21 19.39 21.74
C SER A 175 9.13 20.46 21.16
N LYS A 176 9.98 20.09 20.19
CA LYS A 176 10.82 21.01 19.42
C LYS A 176 10.38 20.97 17.96
N ARG A 177 9.94 22.11 17.42
CA ARG A 177 9.53 22.22 16.02
C ARG A 177 10.68 22.15 15.02
N TYR A 178 11.89 22.45 15.49
CA TYR A 178 13.10 22.44 14.68
C TYR A 178 14.28 21.90 15.51
N ALA A 179 15.04 21.00 14.91
CA ALA A 179 16.32 20.56 15.43
C ALA A 179 17.29 20.35 14.26
N LYS A 180 18.53 20.78 14.45
CA LYS A 180 19.63 20.56 13.51
C LYS A 180 20.78 19.91 14.24
N ALA A 181 21.28 18.81 13.70
CA ALA A 181 22.50 18.20 14.19
C ALA A 181 23.72 19.07 13.90
N ASN A 182 24.76 18.96 14.72
CA ASN A 182 26.05 19.60 14.51
C ASN A 182 27.16 18.55 14.63
N ASN A 183 27.53 17.93 13.53
CA ASN A 183 28.61 16.95 13.45
C ASN A 183 29.19 16.87 12.04
N GLU A 184 30.24 16.11 11.87
CA GLU A 184 30.99 16.01 10.62
C GLU A 184 30.18 15.42 9.44
N LEU A 185 29.04 14.78 9.69
CA LEU A 185 28.22 14.11 8.69
C LEU A 185 27.16 15.05 8.09
N VAL A 186 27.01 16.27 8.63
CA VAL A 186 25.97 17.20 8.18
C VAL A 186 26.58 18.46 7.57
N GLU A 187 25.90 18.99 6.57
CA GLU A 187 26.29 20.24 5.93
C GLU A 187 26.21 21.41 6.91
N GLY A 188 27.25 22.26 6.89
CA GLY A 188 27.33 23.41 7.79
C GLY A 188 27.78 23.04 9.20
N TYR A 189 28.56 21.97 9.37
CA TYR A 189 29.20 21.61 10.64
C TYR A 189 30.04 22.74 11.20
N ASP A 190 29.76 23.14 12.42
CA ASP A 190 30.48 24.19 13.17
C ASP A 190 31.33 23.55 14.27
N LYS A 191 32.66 23.49 14.05
CA LYS A 191 33.64 22.91 14.98
C LYS A 191 33.74 23.65 16.33
N THR A 192 33.25 24.90 16.39
CA THR A 192 33.31 25.72 17.61
C THR A 192 32.17 25.40 18.59
N LYS A 193 31.13 24.70 18.12
CA LYS A 193 29.98 24.31 18.91
C LYS A 193 30.06 22.83 19.33
N GLU A 194 29.33 22.51 20.37
CA GLU A 194 29.18 21.13 20.84
C GLU A 194 28.63 20.21 19.75
N LYS A 195 29.19 19.02 19.64
CA LYS A 195 28.68 18.00 18.71
C LYS A 195 27.32 17.49 19.16
N SER A 196 26.40 17.41 18.22
CA SER A 196 25.06 16.86 18.44
C SER A 196 24.62 15.99 17.28
N TYR A 197 23.79 14.99 17.60
CA TYR A 197 23.25 14.02 16.65
C TYR A 197 21.72 14.01 16.75
N LEU A 198 21.04 13.80 15.62
CA LEU A 198 19.63 13.48 15.59
C LEU A 198 19.51 11.99 15.32
N VAL A 199 18.86 11.29 16.23
CA VAL A 199 18.63 9.84 16.12
C VAL A 199 17.13 9.62 16.10
N TYR A 200 16.65 8.94 15.06
CA TYR A 200 15.26 8.47 14.97
C TYR A 200 15.23 7.01 15.42
N LEU A 201 14.43 6.73 16.45
CA LEU A 201 14.25 5.38 16.99
C LEU A 201 12.76 5.03 16.97
N ASP A 202 12.47 3.83 16.53
CA ASP A 202 11.14 3.26 16.57
C ASP A 202 11.19 1.85 17.21
N ALA A 203 10.21 1.56 18.06
CA ALA A 203 10.07 0.26 18.69
C ALA A 203 9.08 -0.58 17.88
N CYS A 204 9.59 -1.47 17.02
CA CYS A 204 8.76 -2.34 16.22
C CYS A 204 7.86 -3.25 17.08
N ASN A 205 6.57 -3.26 16.76
CA ASN A 205 5.58 -4.13 17.41
C ASN A 205 5.54 -4.01 18.95
N LEU A 206 5.59 -2.78 19.48
CA LEU A 206 5.62 -2.54 20.91
C LEU A 206 4.41 -3.13 21.67
N TYR A 207 3.21 -3.06 21.09
CA TYR A 207 2.02 -3.67 21.70
C TYR A 207 2.12 -5.20 21.77
N GLY A 208 2.61 -5.85 20.71
CA GLY A 208 2.84 -7.29 20.72
C GLY A 208 3.88 -7.70 21.74
N HIS A 209 4.97 -6.96 21.87
CA HIS A 209 5.99 -7.17 22.90
C HIS A 209 5.39 -7.00 24.30
N ALA A 210 4.67 -5.92 24.56
CA ALA A 210 4.04 -5.68 25.87
C ALA A 210 3.05 -6.79 26.27
N MET A 211 2.26 -7.29 25.32
CA MET A 211 1.32 -8.40 25.55
C MET A 211 2.01 -9.74 25.75
N GLY A 212 3.17 -9.98 25.12
CA GLY A 212 3.91 -11.23 25.24
C GLY A 212 4.74 -11.33 26.51
N GLU A 213 5.31 -10.21 26.98
CA GLU A 213 6.23 -10.19 28.12
C GLU A 213 5.53 -9.92 29.46
N ASN A 214 4.32 -9.40 29.45
CA ASN A 214 3.59 -9.04 30.67
C ASN A 214 2.40 -9.98 30.90
N LYS A 215 2.07 -10.18 32.20
CA LYS A 215 0.85 -10.88 32.56
C LYS A 215 -0.35 -10.00 32.21
N LEU A 216 -1.26 -10.55 31.44
CA LEU A 216 -2.53 -9.91 31.15
C LEU A 216 -3.49 -10.09 32.33
N PRO A 217 -4.43 -9.17 32.54
CA PRO A 217 -5.51 -9.34 33.53
C PRO A 217 -6.32 -10.60 33.20
N THR A 218 -6.58 -11.39 34.20
CA THR A 218 -7.43 -12.60 34.12
C THR A 218 -8.81 -12.30 34.69
#